data_73bfa252b95b50d46cf87ee24b93c540
#
_entry.id   73bfa252b95b50d46cf87ee24b93c540
#
_cell.length_a   1.000
_cell.length_b   1.000
_cell.length_c   1.000
_cell.angle_alpha   90.00
_cell.angle_beta   90.00
_cell.angle_gamma   90.00
#
_symmetry.space_group_name_H-M   'P 1'
#
loop_
_entity.id
_entity.type
_entity.pdbx_description
1 polymer ?
#
loop_
_entity_poly.entity_id
_entity_poly.type
_entity_poly.pdbx_seq_one_letter_code
_entity_poly.pdbx_strand_id
1 'polypeptide(L)'
;DKGEISIGLVNHYYIWEVSEGLGRAINVKNGFFAPGDLGNLINVSGAGVLASSKKYAAAEDLINFLTSAASQSKFVKDTHEYSLISGATAPAGVPALDQIGAPAVDLATLKNIKATQDLLIEVGLL
;
A
#
# COMPACT_ATOMS: atom_id res chain seq x y z
N ASP A 1 -16.74 8.95 6.01
CA ASP A 1 -18.08 8.41 5.81
C ASP A 1 -19.15 9.17 6.63
N LYS A 2 -18.82 9.63 7.84
CA LYS A 2 -19.73 10.42 8.69
C LYS A 2 -19.82 11.91 8.31
N GLY A 3 -18.99 12.38 7.39
CA GLY A 3 -18.97 13.78 6.97
C GLY A 3 -18.21 14.72 7.93
N GLU A 4 -17.44 14.18 8.84
CA GLU A 4 -16.64 14.97 9.80
C GLU A 4 -15.44 15.65 9.12
N ILE A 5 -14.88 15.02 8.07
CA ILE A 5 -13.80 15.55 7.24
C ILE A 5 -14.13 15.38 5.76
N SER A 6 -13.58 16.23 4.93
CA SER A 6 -13.76 16.17 3.47
C SER A 6 -12.69 15.35 2.76
N ILE A 7 -11.47 15.32 3.31
CA ILE A 7 -10.30 14.63 2.73
C ILE A 7 -9.52 13.97 3.86
N GLY A 8 -9.01 12.76 3.61
CA GLY A 8 -8.09 12.05 4.50
C GLY A 8 -6.95 11.42 3.70
N LEU A 9 -5.72 11.47 4.23
CA LEU A 9 -4.56 10.79 3.66
C LEU A 9 -4.49 9.38 4.26
N VAL A 10 -4.74 8.38 3.43
CA VAL A 10 -4.83 6.97 3.85
C VAL A 10 -4.35 6.05 2.74
N ASN A 11 -4.10 4.79 3.05
CA ASN A 11 -3.90 3.78 2.02
C ASN A 11 -5.20 3.57 1.23
N HIS A 12 -5.10 3.38 -0.08
CA HIS A 12 -6.24 3.26 -0.98
C HIS A 12 -7.21 2.11 -0.62
N TYR A 13 -6.70 1.01 -0.06
CA TYR A 13 -7.49 -0.18 0.24
C TYR A 13 -8.41 -0.03 1.47
N TYR A 14 -8.20 0.95 2.32
CA TYR A 14 -9.06 1.15 3.51
C TYR A 14 -10.52 1.43 3.19
N ILE A 15 -10.84 1.89 1.99
CA ILE A 15 -12.24 2.05 1.56
C ILE A 15 -12.97 0.71 1.59
N TRP A 16 -12.35 -0.35 1.07
CA TRP A 16 -12.96 -1.68 1.06
C TRP A 16 -13.00 -2.27 2.46
N GLU A 17 -11.92 -2.19 3.23
CA GLU A 17 -11.90 -2.69 4.61
C GLU A 17 -13.00 -2.05 5.48
N VAL A 18 -13.19 -0.74 5.38
CA VAL A 18 -14.25 -0.05 6.13
C VAL A 18 -15.63 -0.45 5.63
N SER A 19 -15.83 -0.55 4.30
CA SER A 19 -17.09 -0.97 3.71
C SER A 19 -17.48 -2.38 4.14
N GLU A 20 -16.53 -3.31 4.09
CA GLU A 20 -16.71 -4.70 4.51
C GLU A 20 -16.98 -4.81 6.02
N GLY A 21 -16.19 -4.11 6.83
CA GLY A 21 -16.38 -4.08 8.29
C GLY A 21 -17.73 -3.51 8.73
N LEU A 22 -18.29 -2.59 7.95
CA LEU A 22 -19.62 -2.02 8.18
C LEU A 22 -20.75 -2.82 7.53
N GLY A 23 -20.45 -3.78 6.66
CA GLY A 23 -21.43 -4.55 5.89
C GLY A 23 -22.28 -3.68 4.94
N ARG A 24 -21.79 -2.51 4.52
CA ARG A 24 -22.48 -1.59 3.61
C ARG A 24 -21.52 -0.73 2.81
N ALA A 25 -21.97 -0.22 1.69
CA ALA A 25 -21.23 0.80 0.94
C ALA A 25 -21.02 2.06 1.77
N ILE A 26 -19.87 2.71 1.58
CA ILE A 26 -19.53 3.98 2.21
C ILE A 26 -19.51 5.11 1.18
N ASN A 27 -19.76 6.32 1.66
CA ASN A 27 -19.81 7.51 0.79
C ASN A 27 -18.43 8.19 0.70
N VAL A 28 -17.40 7.38 0.40
CA VAL A 28 -16.00 7.81 0.25
C VAL A 28 -15.45 7.24 -1.05
N LYS A 29 -14.56 7.97 -1.70
CA LYS A 29 -13.88 7.53 -2.93
C LYS A 29 -12.39 7.76 -2.81
N ASN A 30 -11.59 6.89 -3.43
CA ASN A 30 -10.18 7.14 -3.63
C ASN A 30 -9.98 8.32 -4.59
N GLY A 31 -9.14 9.27 -4.19
CA GLY A 31 -8.63 10.34 -5.03
C GLY A 31 -7.13 10.17 -5.23
N PHE A 32 -6.66 10.48 -6.42
CA PHE A 32 -5.23 10.47 -6.75
C PHE A 32 -4.80 11.89 -7.14
N PHE A 33 -3.57 12.23 -6.84
CA PHE A 33 -3.00 13.52 -7.18
C PHE A 33 -2.57 13.56 -8.67
N ALA A 34 -2.12 14.72 -9.13
CA ALA A 34 -1.56 14.83 -10.47
C ALA A 34 -0.32 13.92 -10.64
N PRO A 35 -0.04 13.42 -11.86
CA PRO A 35 1.16 12.63 -12.10
C PRO A 35 2.44 13.34 -11.64
N GLY A 36 3.31 12.63 -10.93
CA GLY A 36 4.56 13.14 -10.36
C GLY A 36 4.41 13.86 -9.02
N ASP A 37 3.19 14.05 -8.52
CA ASP A 37 2.96 14.63 -7.19
C ASP A 37 3.43 13.67 -6.08
N LEU A 38 4.04 14.21 -5.02
CA LEU A 38 4.48 13.43 -3.87
C LEU A 38 3.33 12.72 -3.13
N GLY A 39 2.11 13.22 -3.25
CA GLY A 39 0.92 12.57 -2.72
C GLY A 39 0.60 11.21 -3.35
N ASN A 40 1.17 10.91 -4.52
CA ASN A 40 1.08 9.59 -5.16
C ASN A 40 2.24 8.65 -4.80
N LEU A 41 2.88 8.86 -3.64
CA LEU A 41 3.95 7.98 -3.18
C LEU A 41 3.44 6.53 -3.06
N ILE A 42 4.13 5.60 -3.72
CA ILE A 42 3.85 4.17 -3.62
C ILE A 42 4.67 3.60 -2.46
N ASN A 43 3.99 3.05 -1.47
CA ASN A 43 4.59 2.26 -0.42
C ASN A 43 4.58 0.78 -0.80
N VAL A 44 5.56 0.01 -0.30
CA VAL A 44 5.77 -1.39 -0.66
C VAL A 44 5.82 -2.25 0.58
N SER A 45 4.99 -3.28 0.63
CA SER A 45 5.10 -4.35 1.62
C SER A 45 6.21 -5.32 1.23
N GLY A 46 6.93 -5.83 2.21
CA GLY A 46 8.05 -6.74 1.96
C GLY A 46 8.11 -7.88 2.97
N ALA A 47 8.81 -8.94 2.60
CA ALA A 47 9.13 -10.05 3.48
C ALA A 47 10.63 -10.33 3.44
N GLY A 48 11.19 -10.77 4.57
CA GLY A 48 12.61 -11.11 4.66
C GLY A 48 12.85 -12.28 5.61
N VAL A 49 13.90 -13.03 5.36
CA VAL A 49 14.33 -14.11 6.23
C VAL A 49 15.24 -13.54 7.32
N LEU A 50 14.94 -13.79 8.58
CA LEU A 50 15.79 -13.38 9.68
C LEU A 50 17.16 -14.07 9.59
N ALA A 51 18.24 -13.34 9.78
CA ALA A 51 19.60 -13.88 9.74
C ALA A 51 19.83 -15.01 10.78
N SER A 52 19.09 -14.98 11.90
CA SER A 52 19.13 -16.01 12.94
C SER A 52 18.29 -17.25 12.64
N SER A 53 17.54 -17.27 11.53
CA SER A 53 16.65 -18.39 11.19
C SER A 53 17.43 -19.68 11.01
N LYS A 54 16.92 -20.76 11.60
CA LYS A 54 17.41 -22.14 11.38
C LYS A 54 16.63 -22.89 10.30
N LYS A 55 15.63 -22.22 9.68
CA LYS A 55 14.74 -22.78 8.64
C LYS A 55 14.80 -21.94 7.37
N TYR A 56 16.00 -21.60 6.93
CA TYR A 56 16.22 -20.67 5.82
C TYR A 56 15.51 -21.12 4.55
N ALA A 57 15.70 -22.38 4.13
CA ALA A 57 15.07 -22.93 2.93
C ALA A 57 13.53 -22.87 2.98
N ALA A 58 12.92 -23.25 4.09
CA ALA A 58 11.46 -23.19 4.24
C ALA A 58 10.94 -21.74 4.24
N ALA A 59 11.73 -20.79 4.72
CA ALA A 59 11.38 -19.37 4.67
C ALA A 59 11.49 -18.81 3.24
N GLU A 60 12.49 -19.23 2.46
CA GLU A 60 12.59 -18.89 1.04
C GLU A 60 11.42 -19.49 0.24
N ASP A 61 11.07 -20.75 0.49
CA ASP A 61 9.90 -21.38 -0.14
C ASP A 61 8.60 -20.60 0.13
N LEU A 62 8.42 -20.12 1.36
CA LEU A 62 7.28 -19.27 1.70
C LEU A 62 7.31 -17.94 0.93
N ILE A 63 8.45 -17.27 0.86
CA ILE A 63 8.58 -16.02 0.09
C ILE A 63 8.27 -16.26 -1.39
N ASN A 64 8.81 -17.33 -1.97
CA ASN A 64 8.54 -17.71 -3.35
C ASN A 64 7.05 -18.01 -3.58
N PHE A 65 6.40 -18.66 -2.62
CA PHE A 65 4.96 -18.89 -2.67
C PHE A 65 4.18 -17.56 -2.62
N LEU A 66 4.50 -16.67 -1.69
CA LEU A 66 3.83 -15.37 -1.54
C LEU A 66 4.02 -14.48 -2.78
N THR A 67 5.17 -14.55 -3.45
CA THR A 67 5.45 -13.79 -4.67
C THR A 67 5.01 -14.49 -5.96
N SER A 68 4.41 -15.69 -5.86
CA SER A 68 3.86 -16.38 -7.03
C SER A 68 2.67 -15.63 -7.63
N ALA A 69 2.43 -15.81 -8.94
CA ALA A 69 1.30 -15.17 -9.63
C ALA A 69 -0.05 -15.51 -9.00
N ALA A 70 -0.23 -16.74 -8.50
CA ALA A 70 -1.45 -17.17 -7.84
C ALA A 70 -1.69 -16.43 -6.51
N SER A 71 -0.65 -16.34 -5.66
CA SER A 71 -0.75 -15.62 -4.38
C SER A 71 -0.95 -14.12 -4.60
N GLN A 72 -0.24 -13.53 -5.54
CA GLN A 72 -0.38 -12.11 -5.86
C GLN A 72 -1.75 -11.76 -6.43
N SER A 73 -2.32 -12.60 -7.29
CA SER A 73 -3.70 -12.43 -7.76
C SER A 73 -4.72 -12.52 -6.62
N LYS A 74 -4.45 -13.37 -5.63
CA LYS A 74 -5.29 -13.47 -4.43
C LYS A 74 -5.19 -12.21 -3.57
N PHE A 75 -3.99 -11.65 -3.37
CA PHE A 75 -3.83 -10.38 -2.65
C PHE A 75 -4.60 -9.25 -3.32
N VAL A 76 -4.45 -9.06 -4.64
CA VAL A 76 -5.21 -8.04 -5.37
C VAL A 76 -6.71 -8.18 -5.13
N LYS A 77 -7.22 -9.42 -5.11
CA LYS A 77 -8.65 -9.68 -4.95
C LYS A 77 -9.14 -9.49 -3.51
N ASP A 78 -8.37 -9.98 -2.53
CA ASP A 78 -8.85 -10.11 -1.15
C ASP A 78 -8.42 -8.95 -0.25
N THR A 79 -7.29 -8.29 -0.56
CA THR A 79 -6.78 -7.14 0.21
C THR A 79 -6.81 -5.82 -0.56
N HIS A 80 -7.21 -5.86 -1.83
CA HIS A 80 -7.23 -4.69 -2.72
C HIS A 80 -5.89 -3.97 -2.87
N GLU A 81 -4.79 -4.62 -2.54
CA GLU A 81 -3.44 -4.12 -2.75
C GLU A 81 -3.00 -4.32 -4.20
N TYR A 82 -2.13 -3.45 -4.69
CA TYR A 82 -1.51 -3.64 -5.99
C TYR A 82 -0.47 -4.76 -5.95
N SER A 83 -0.48 -5.61 -6.96
CA SER A 83 0.62 -6.56 -7.19
C SER A 83 1.77 -5.89 -7.94
N LEU A 84 3.00 -6.21 -7.55
CA LEU A 84 4.22 -5.79 -8.26
C LEU A 84 4.66 -6.78 -9.35
N ILE A 85 3.93 -7.85 -9.57
CA ILE A 85 4.23 -8.81 -10.64
C ILE A 85 3.79 -8.20 -11.98
N SER A 86 4.66 -8.32 -12.98
CA SER A 86 4.36 -7.89 -14.35
C SER A 86 3.08 -8.55 -14.88
N GLY A 87 2.20 -7.75 -15.46
CA GLY A 87 0.93 -8.21 -16.03
C GLY A 87 -0.19 -8.44 -15.01
N ALA A 88 0.01 -8.13 -13.74
CA ALA A 88 -1.08 -8.18 -12.77
C ALA A 88 -2.11 -7.08 -13.04
N THR A 89 -3.38 -7.41 -12.82
CA THR A 89 -4.47 -6.43 -12.91
C THR A 89 -4.50 -5.54 -11.68
N ALA A 90 -4.93 -4.29 -11.83
CA ALA A 90 -5.20 -3.41 -10.70
C ALA A 90 -6.41 -3.89 -9.89
N PRO A 91 -6.53 -3.53 -8.61
CA PRO A 91 -7.75 -3.69 -7.86
C PRO A 91 -8.93 -2.98 -8.56
N ALA A 92 -10.12 -3.52 -8.43
CA ALA A 92 -11.30 -2.93 -9.06
C ALA A 92 -11.57 -1.52 -8.50
N GLY A 93 -11.86 -0.56 -9.39
CA GLY A 93 -12.25 0.79 -9.00
C GLY A 93 -11.09 1.77 -8.73
N VAL A 94 -9.84 1.37 -8.97
CA VAL A 94 -8.66 2.24 -8.95
C VAL A 94 -7.89 2.15 -10.26
N PRO A 95 -7.11 3.19 -10.65
CA PRO A 95 -6.29 3.15 -11.87
C PRO A 95 -5.22 2.06 -11.78
N ALA A 96 -4.70 1.63 -12.93
CA ALA A 96 -3.53 0.76 -12.97
C ALA A 96 -2.31 1.46 -12.35
N LEU A 97 -1.38 0.67 -11.79
CA LEU A 97 -0.24 1.18 -11.03
C LEU A 97 0.62 2.16 -11.85
N ASP A 98 0.82 1.87 -13.13
CA ASP A 98 1.55 2.70 -14.08
C ASP A 98 0.80 4.00 -14.45
N GLN A 99 -0.50 4.05 -14.23
CA GLN A 99 -1.35 5.22 -14.49
C GLN A 99 -1.42 6.19 -13.31
N ILE A 100 -1.03 5.77 -12.11
CA ILE A 100 -1.01 6.63 -10.92
C ILE A 100 -0.03 7.79 -11.08
N GLY A 101 1.03 7.60 -11.88
CA GLY A 101 2.05 8.61 -12.06
C GLY A 101 2.83 8.87 -10.76
N ALA A 102 3.27 7.82 -10.10
CA ALA A 102 4.06 7.93 -8.88
C ALA A 102 5.33 8.76 -9.08
N PRO A 103 5.74 9.56 -8.09
CA PRO A 103 7.00 10.29 -8.15
C PRO A 103 8.20 9.33 -8.14
N ALA A 104 9.29 9.73 -8.77
CA ALA A 104 10.54 8.98 -8.75
C ALA A 104 11.25 9.15 -7.39
N VAL A 105 10.76 8.46 -6.36
CA VAL A 105 11.34 8.46 -5.01
C VAL A 105 12.02 7.12 -4.76
N ASP A 106 13.30 7.16 -4.42
CA ASP A 106 14.00 5.99 -3.90
C ASP A 106 13.60 5.75 -2.46
N LEU A 107 12.79 4.71 -2.21
CA LEU A 107 12.32 4.34 -0.88
C LEU A 107 13.47 4.03 0.09
N ALA A 108 14.66 3.62 -0.41
CA ALA A 108 15.84 3.41 0.43
C ALA A 108 16.35 4.71 1.08
N THR A 109 15.96 5.87 0.59
CA THR A 109 16.28 7.17 1.21
C THR A 109 15.39 7.51 2.40
N LEU A 110 14.21 6.86 2.54
CA LEU A 110 13.23 7.09 3.60
C LEU A 110 13.58 6.33 4.89
N LYS A 111 14.79 6.50 5.38
CA LYS A 111 15.32 5.73 6.54
C LYS A 111 15.45 6.51 7.83
N ASN A 112 15.27 7.83 7.82
CA ASN A 112 15.42 8.64 9.03
C ASN A 112 14.09 8.82 9.75
N ILE A 113 13.67 7.77 10.46
CA ILE A 113 12.38 7.74 11.19
C ILE A 113 12.32 8.88 12.23
N LYS A 114 13.42 9.14 12.94
CA LYS A 114 13.41 10.19 13.98
C LYS A 114 13.14 11.57 13.38
N ALA A 115 13.82 11.95 12.32
CA ALA A 115 13.61 13.25 11.68
C ALA A 115 12.18 13.38 11.12
N THR A 116 11.60 12.28 10.62
CA THR A 116 10.22 12.26 10.17
C THR A 116 9.24 12.47 11.33
N GLN A 117 9.45 11.79 12.45
CA GLN A 117 8.63 11.97 13.65
C GLN A 117 8.72 13.40 14.20
N ASP A 118 9.93 13.95 14.31
CA ASP A 118 10.16 15.33 14.77
C ASP A 118 9.39 16.33 13.87
N LEU A 119 9.44 16.14 12.54
CA LEU A 119 8.70 16.96 11.59
C LEU A 119 7.19 16.83 11.77
N LEU A 120 6.66 15.61 11.94
CA LEU A 120 5.23 15.37 12.14
C LEU A 120 4.72 16.03 13.42
N ILE A 121 5.53 16.03 14.49
CA ILE A 121 5.24 16.76 15.74
C ILE A 121 5.23 18.27 15.49
N GLU A 122 6.23 18.79 14.78
CA GLU A 122 6.35 20.22 14.48
C GLU A 122 5.14 20.76 13.70
N VAL A 123 4.62 19.99 12.75
CA VAL A 123 3.45 20.38 11.94
C VAL A 123 2.10 19.96 12.57
N GLY A 124 2.10 19.37 13.76
CA GLY A 124 0.88 19.02 14.51
C GLY A 124 0.14 17.80 13.97
N LEU A 125 0.84 16.87 13.33
CA LEU A 125 0.28 15.60 12.82
C LEU A 125 0.55 14.41 13.76
N LEU A 126 1.39 14.58 14.77
CA LEU A 126 1.64 13.66 15.90
C LEU A 126 1.64 14.43 17.20
#